data_4fedf1cd24f4f079eabca16c7ac0a1b3
#
_entry.id   4fedf1cd24f4f079eabca16c7ac0a1b3
#
_cell.length_a   1.000
_cell.length_b   1.000
_cell.length_c   1.000
_cell.angle_alpha   90.00
_cell.angle_beta   90.00
_cell.angle_gamma   90.00
#
_symmetry.space_group_name_H-M   'P 1'
#
loop_
_entity.id
_entity.type
_entity.pdbx_description
1 polymer ?
#
loop_
_entity_poly.entity_id
_entity_poly.type
_entity_poly.pdbx_seq_one_letter_code
_entity_poly.pdbx_strand_id
1 'polypeptide(L)'
;PGGAAVFKNGGAIFTLAKLADLPEIGSAADYGILPLPKLSAADGYRSYIELRGTAMAAVPAGVPEADKVSYLFERMSFLSRGYVEPLLRDTVVGGVSDDARVLALIYDGADGSVTDLFGYGDIPGWIADVAARGTYRLEMEFYKRKTLCEKALSIVAKRLNPAAAAEPDTEE
;
A
#
# COMPACT_ATOMS: atom_id res chain seq x y z
N PRO A 1 0.88 -16.85 -17.93
CA PRO A 1 -0.32 -16.07 -17.76
C PRO A 1 -0.38 -15.56 -16.33
N GLY A 2 -0.63 -14.24 -16.14
CA GLY A 2 -0.77 -13.64 -14.81
C GLY A 2 -2.01 -14.19 -14.09
N GLY A 3 -2.03 -14.10 -12.74
CA GLY A 3 -3.12 -14.63 -11.91
C GLY A 3 -4.52 -14.17 -12.34
N ALA A 4 -4.65 -12.92 -12.79
CA ALA A 4 -5.90 -12.37 -13.31
C ALA A 4 -6.41 -13.12 -14.56
N ALA A 5 -5.53 -13.53 -15.47
CA ALA A 5 -5.92 -14.28 -16.66
C ALA A 5 -6.41 -15.69 -16.32
N VAL A 6 -5.80 -16.34 -15.33
CA VAL A 6 -6.24 -17.66 -14.85
C VAL A 6 -7.62 -17.55 -14.20
N PHE A 7 -7.84 -16.50 -13.39
CA PHE A 7 -9.12 -16.23 -12.75
C PHE A 7 -10.24 -15.96 -13.79
N LYS A 8 -9.99 -15.09 -14.77
CA LYS A 8 -10.93 -14.79 -15.86
C LYS A 8 -11.40 -16.04 -16.62
N ASN A 9 -10.52 -17.02 -16.76
CA ASN A 9 -10.81 -18.27 -17.46
C ASN A 9 -11.40 -19.37 -16.53
N GLY A 10 -11.78 -19.02 -15.30
CA GLY A 10 -12.35 -19.98 -14.36
C GLY A 10 -11.34 -20.98 -13.78
N GLY A 11 -10.05 -20.77 -13.99
CA GLY A 11 -8.98 -21.62 -13.48
C GLY A 11 -8.54 -21.34 -12.05
N ALA A 12 -9.09 -20.29 -11.41
CA ALA A 12 -8.84 -19.94 -10.03
C ALA A 12 -10.11 -19.41 -9.36
N ILE A 13 -10.30 -19.74 -8.07
CA ILE A 13 -11.44 -19.27 -7.28
C ILE A 13 -11.19 -17.83 -6.78
N PHE A 14 -9.93 -17.46 -6.52
CA PHE A 14 -9.51 -16.15 -6.05
C PHE A 14 -8.34 -15.63 -6.87
N THR A 15 -8.26 -14.31 -6.98
CA THR A 15 -7.08 -13.61 -7.48
C THR A 15 -6.82 -12.36 -6.64
N LEU A 16 -5.55 -12.00 -6.48
CA LEU A 16 -5.17 -10.70 -5.96
C LEU A 16 -5.12 -9.73 -7.12
N ALA A 17 -5.80 -8.59 -6.98
CA ALA A 17 -5.85 -7.56 -8.01
C ALA A 17 -5.75 -6.17 -7.38
N LYS A 18 -5.26 -5.21 -8.14
CA LYS A 18 -5.39 -3.79 -7.78
C LYS A 18 -6.80 -3.32 -8.11
N LEU A 19 -7.32 -2.33 -7.38
CA LEU A 19 -8.62 -1.74 -7.70
C LEU A 19 -8.68 -1.20 -9.14
N ALA A 20 -7.55 -0.72 -9.65
CA ALA A 20 -7.42 -0.25 -11.04
C ALA A 20 -7.62 -1.36 -12.10
N ASP A 21 -7.40 -2.61 -11.74
CA ASP A 21 -7.52 -3.76 -12.68
C ASP A 21 -8.95 -4.32 -12.72
N LEU A 22 -9.82 -3.90 -11.78
CA LEU A 22 -11.17 -4.44 -11.67
C LEU A 22 -12.06 -4.22 -12.91
N PRO A 23 -12.01 -3.08 -13.63
CA PRO A 23 -12.77 -2.91 -14.86
C PRO A 23 -12.41 -3.93 -15.94
N GLU A 24 -11.15 -4.34 -16.02
CA GLU A 24 -10.71 -5.37 -16.96
C GLU A 24 -11.16 -6.78 -16.54
N ILE A 25 -11.23 -7.05 -15.25
CA ILE A 25 -11.70 -8.33 -14.70
C ILE A 25 -13.21 -8.45 -14.88
N GLY A 26 -13.97 -7.39 -14.56
CA GLY A 26 -15.43 -7.37 -14.57
C GLY A 26 -16.08 -7.56 -15.93
N SER A 27 -15.38 -7.27 -17.01
CA SER A 27 -15.90 -7.51 -18.35
C SER A 27 -15.99 -9.00 -18.72
N ALA A 28 -15.37 -9.89 -17.95
CA ALA A 28 -15.19 -11.30 -18.32
C ALA A 28 -15.76 -12.31 -17.32
N ALA A 29 -16.07 -11.92 -16.09
CA ALA A 29 -16.52 -12.85 -15.04
C ALA A 29 -17.45 -12.16 -14.05
N ASP A 30 -18.42 -12.90 -13.53
CA ASP A 30 -19.21 -12.52 -12.37
C ASP A 30 -18.38 -12.80 -11.11
N TYR A 31 -18.02 -11.77 -10.34
CA TYR A 31 -17.16 -11.88 -9.17
C TYR A 31 -17.55 -10.92 -8.04
N GLY A 32 -17.23 -11.28 -6.81
CA GLY A 32 -17.35 -10.41 -5.66
C GLY A 32 -15.99 -9.87 -5.22
N ILE A 33 -15.99 -8.75 -4.52
CA ILE A 33 -14.80 -8.11 -3.96
C ILE A 33 -14.67 -8.51 -2.49
N LEU A 34 -13.47 -8.90 -2.09
CA LEU A 34 -13.14 -9.23 -0.70
C LEU A 34 -11.95 -8.39 -0.24
N PRO A 35 -11.94 -7.94 1.03
CA PRO A 35 -10.77 -7.31 1.60
C PRO A 35 -9.66 -8.34 1.79
N LEU A 36 -8.41 -7.91 1.87
CA LEU A 36 -7.31 -8.79 2.23
C LEU A 36 -7.57 -9.47 3.57
N PRO A 37 -7.23 -10.77 3.71
CA PRO A 37 -7.47 -11.51 4.95
C PRO A 37 -6.68 -10.90 6.11
N LYS A 38 -7.29 -10.91 7.30
CA LYS A 38 -6.65 -10.47 8.54
C LYS A 38 -5.78 -11.58 9.12
N LEU A 39 -4.70 -11.19 9.77
CA LEU A 39 -3.85 -12.14 10.48
C LEU A 39 -4.53 -12.64 11.78
N SER A 40 -5.26 -11.76 12.45
CA SER A 40 -6.00 -12.04 13.68
C SER A 40 -7.40 -11.41 13.62
N ALA A 41 -8.36 -11.99 14.34
CA ALA A 41 -9.71 -11.44 14.47
C ALA A 41 -9.71 -10.02 15.11
N ALA A 42 -8.73 -9.74 15.96
CA ALA A 42 -8.57 -8.44 16.64
C ALA A 42 -8.02 -7.35 15.71
N ASP A 43 -7.39 -7.73 14.58
CA ASP A 43 -6.82 -6.77 13.66
C ASP A 43 -7.91 -6.07 12.82
N GLY A 44 -7.66 -4.82 12.43
CA GLY A 44 -8.42 -4.14 11.38
C GLY A 44 -8.10 -4.74 10.00
N TYR A 45 -9.00 -4.54 9.04
CA TYR A 45 -8.66 -4.78 7.64
C TYR A 45 -7.64 -3.75 7.18
N ARG A 46 -6.63 -4.20 6.45
CA ARG A 46 -5.59 -3.35 5.88
C ARG A 46 -5.50 -3.58 4.38
N SER A 47 -5.44 -2.51 3.65
CA SER A 47 -5.22 -2.50 2.21
C SER A 47 -3.93 -1.78 1.91
N TYR A 48 -3.19 -2.30 0.96
CA TYR A 48 -1.87 -1.78 0.63
C TYR A 48 -1.95 -0.77 -0.51
N ILE A 49 -1.33 0.40 -0.31
CA ILE A 49 -1.13 1.40 -1.35
C ILE A 49 0.33 1.32 -1.83
N GLU A 50 0.52 1.04 -3.11
CA GLU A 50 1.84 1.05 -3.73
C GLU A 50 2.33 2.50 -3.92
N LEU A 51 3.14 2.99 -2.99
CA LEU A 51 3.60 4.38 -3.01
C LEU A 51 4.51 4.70 -4.19
N ARG A 52 5.25 3.72 -4.71
CA ARG A 52 6.13 3.92 -5.89
C ARG A 52 5.38 4.19 -7.18
N GLY A 53 4.15 3.68 -7.30
CA GLY A 53 3.29 3.86 -8.47
C GLY A 53 2.23 4.96 -8.29
N THR A 54 2.14 5.55 -7.09
CA THR A 54 1.12 6.55 -6.77
C THR A 54 1.62 7.94 -7.15
N ALA A 55 0.81 8.67 -7.91
CA ALA A 55 1.07 10.07 -8.20
C ALA A 55 0.97 10.90 -6.90
N MET A 56 2.00 11.67 -6.61
CA MET A 56 2.04 12.57 -5.47
C MET A 56 2.15 14.01 -5.93
N ALA A 57 1.42 14.91 -5.28
CA ALA A 57 1.60 16.33 -5.43
C ALA A 57 2.54 16.86 -4.34
N ALA A 58 3.47 17.73 -4.74
CA ALA A 58 4.37 18.37 -3.80
C ALA A 58 4.38 19.89 -4.04
N VAL A 59 4.46 20.65 -2.95
CA VAL A 59 4.63 22.11 -3.01
C VAL A 59 6.11 22.43 -2.82
N PRO A 60 6.78 23.08 -3.80
CA PRO A 60 8.18 23.44 -3.65
C PRO A 60 8.40 24.41 -2.48
N ALA A 61 9.49 24.24 -1.75
CA ALA A 61 9.78 25.05 -0.55
C ALA A 61 9.97 26.56 -0.81
N GLY A 62 10.28 26.94 -2.06
CA GLY A 62 10.49 28.35 -2.46
C GLY A 62 9.25 29.05 -3.00
N VAL A 63 8.08 28.44 -2.98
CA VAL A 63 6.84 29.06 -3.48
C VAL A 63 6.37 30.14 -2.50
N PRO A 64 6.14 31.39 -2.97
CA PRO A 64 5.48 32.38 -2.12
C PRO A 64 4.12 31.87 -1.67
N GLU A 65 3.78 32.10 -0.39
CA GLU A 65 2.51 31.68 0.19
C GLU A 65 2.27 30.14 0.16
N ALA A 66 3.31 29.34 0.40
CA ALA A 66 3.24 27.87 0.39
C ALA A 66 2.09 27.31 1.24
N ASP A 67 1.78 27.97 2.37
CA ASP A 67 0.67 27.60 3.23
C ASP A 67 -0.69 27.71 2.53
N LYS A 68 -0.90 28.75 1.73
CA LYS A 68 -2.15 28.90 0.96
C LYS A 68 -2.26 27.85 -0.14
N VAL A 69 -1.16 27.53 -0.79
CA VAL A 69 -1.12 26.47 -1.82
C VAL A 69 -1.42 25.12 -1.17
N SER A 70 -0.80 24.82 -0.05
CA SER A 70 -1.04 23.58 0.72
C SER A 70 -2.50 23.47 1.16
N TYR A 71 -3.06 24.55 1.71
CA TYR A 71 -4.48 24.59 2.09
C TYR A 71 -5.41 24.35 0.89
N LEU A 72 -5.10 24.94 -0.27
CA LEU A 72 -5.88 24.73 -1.47
C LEU A 72 -5.86 23.25 -1.91
N PHE A 73 -4.70 22.62 -1.90
CA PHE A 73 -4.56 21.20 -2.23
C PHE A 73 -5.34 20.32 -1.25
N GLU A 74 -5.23 20.59 0.04
CA GLU A 74 -5.98 19.87 1.06
C GLU A 74 -7.49 20.03 0.85
N ARG A 75 -7.95 21.24 0.57
CA ARG A 75 -9.37 21.52 0.32
C ARG A 75 -9.87 20.83 -0.96
N MET A 76 -9.09 20.85 -2.03
CA MET A 76 -9.40 20.12 -3.27
C MET A 76 -9.50 18.61 -3.01
N SER A 77 -8.55 18.04 -2.28
CA SER A 77 -8.55 16.61 -1.91
C SER A 77 -9.79 16.26 -1.08
N PHE A 78 -10.13 17.08 -0.11
CA PHE A 78 -11.33 16.88 0.71
C PHE A 78 -12.62 16.92 -0.12
N LEU A 79 -12.74 17.90 -0.99
CA LEU A 79 -13.94 18.04 -1.85
C LEU A 79 -14.03 16.93 -2.89
N SER A 80 -12.90 16.49 -3.43
CA SER A 80 -12.86 15.43 -4.45
C SER A 80 -13.34 14.07 -3.92
N ARG A 81 -13.23 13.81 -2.63
CA ARG A 81 -13.74 12.58 -2.00
C ARG A 81 -15.21 12.35 -2.32
N GLY A 82 -16.03 13.39 -2.25
CA GLY A 82 -17.47 13.30 -2.54
C GLY A 82 -17.81 12.95 -3.99
N TYR A 83 -16.86 13.10 -4.91
CA TYR A 83 -17.04 12.79 -6.34
C TYR A 83 -16.33 11.51 -6.75
N VAL A 84 -15.10 11.32 -6.29
CA VAL A 84 -14.26 10.20 -6.73
C VAL A 84 -14.76 8.87 -6.14
N GLU A 85 -15.15 8.86 -4.88
CA GLU A 85 -15.60 7.63 -4.22
C GLU A 85 -16.91 7.07 -4.84
N PRO A 86 -17.97 7.86 -5.08
CA PRO A 86 -19.15 7.39 -5.81
C PRO A 86 -18.82 6.94 -7.23
N LEU A 87 -17.99 7.69 -7.95
CA LEU A 87 -17.60 7.35 -9.32
C LEU A 87 -16.87 6.01 -9.39
N LEU A 88 -15.91 5.77 -8.48
CA LEU A 88 -15.22 4.50 -8.38
C LEU A 88 -16.18 3.37 -8.01
N ARG A 89 -17.07 3.59 -7.04
CA ARG A 89 -18.08 2.62 -6.66
C ARG A 89 -18.96 2.23 -7.86
N ASP A 90 -19.48 3.19 -8.57
CA ASP A 90 -20.38 2.95 -9.71
C ASP A 90 -19.64 2.29 -10.89
N THR A 91 -18.36 2.63 -11.09
CA THR A 91 -17.54 2.07 -12.18
C THR A 91 -17.04 0.65 -11.87
N VAL A 92 -16.67 0.39 -10.61
CA VAL A 92 -16.01 -0.85 -10.21
C VAL A 92 -17.03 -1.91 -9.77
N VAL A 93 -18.09 -1.51 -9.09
CA VAL A 93 -19.03 -2.43 -8.40
C VAL A 93 -20.27 -2.73 -9.24
N GLY A 94 -20.55 -1.96 -10.29
CA GLY A 94 -21.72 -2.19 -11.14
C GLY A 94 -23.07 -2.21 -10.40
N GLY A 95 -23.12 -1.61 -9.19
CA GLY A 95 -24.35 -1.47 -8.42
C GLY A 95 -24.66 -2.60 -7.42
N VAL A 96 -23.74 -3.54 -7.17
CA VAL A 96 -23.93 -4.59 -6.13
C VAL A 96 -23.68 -3.99 -4.75
N SER A 97 -24.71 -3.96 -3.89
CA SER A 97 -24.71 -3.24 -2.61
C SER A 97 -23.67 -3.79 -1.59
N ASP A 98 -23.41 -5.08 -1.59
CA ASP A 98 -22.45 -5.71 -0.66
C ASP A 98 -21.01 -5.34 -0.99
N ASP A 99 -20.68 -5.23 -2.25
CA ASP A 99 -19.33 -4.84 -2.69
C ASP A 99 -19.03 -3.36 -2.37
N ALA A 100 -20.03 -2.50 -2.34
CA ALA A 100 -19.85 -1.10 -1.92
C ALA A 100 -19.40 -0.99 -0.46
N ARG A 101 -19.92 -1.83 0.43
CA ARG A 101 -19.49 -1.90 1.83
C ARG A 101 -18.08 -2.44 1.97
N VAL A 102 -17.73 -3.45 1.16
CA VAL A 102 -16.38 -4.03 1.14
C VAL A 102 -15.37 -3.02 0.60
N LEU A 103 -15.72 -2.27 -0.44
CA LEU A 103 -14.86 -1.19 -0.94
C LEU A 103 -14.60 -0.12 0.13
N ALA A 104 -15.63 0.29 0.89
CA ALA A 104 -15.43 1.22 2.00
C ALA A 104 -14.42 0.68 3.02
N LEU A 105 -14.51 -0.60 3.41
CA LEU A 105 -13.54 -1.25 4.30
C LEU A 105 -12.11 -1.26 3.71
N ILE A 106 -11.98 -1.46 2.40
CA ILE A 106 -10.71 -1.43 1.70
C ILE A 106 -10.10 -0.02 1.72
N TYR A 107 -10.91 1.01 1.47
CA TYR A 107 -10.45 2.41 1.52
C TYR A 107 -10.12 2.87 2.93
N ASP A 108 -10.93 2.55 3.91
CA ASP A 108 -10.69 2.92 5.31
C ASP A 108 -9.45 2.23 5.89
N GLY A 109 -9.16 1.02 5.41
CA GLY A 109 -7.96 0.27 5.75
C GLY A 109 -6.74 0.57 4.88
N ALA A 110 -6.83 1.52 3.95
CA ALA A 110 -5.75 1.81 3.03
C ALA A 110 -4.56 2.46 3.74
N ASP A 111 -3.41 1.81 3.66
CA ASP A 111 -2.17 2.24 4.30
C ASP A 111 -1.01 2.18 3.29
N GLY A 112 -0.24 3.27 3.24
CA GLY A 112 0.96 3.36 2.43
C GLY A 112 2.19 3.00 3.25
N SER A 113 2.83 1.89 2.92
CA SER A 113 4.05 1.49 3.63
C SER A 113 5.23 2.40 3.30
N VAL A 114 5.74 3.07 4.33
CA VAL A 114 6.98 3.86 4.23
C VAL A 114 8.16 2.99 3.78
N THR A 115 8.12 1.69 4.06
CA THR A 115 9.14 0.74 3.61
C THR A 115 9.24 0.64 2.10
N ASP A 116 8.13 0.81 1.39
CA ASP A 116 8.12 0.84 -0.07
C ASP A 116 8.77 2.07 -0.66
N LEU A 117 8.48 3.22 -0.06
CA LEU A 117 9.02 4.50 -0.53
C LEU A 117 10.55 4.52 -0.41
N PHE A 118 11.08 4.04 0.69
CA PHE A 118 12.52 4.06 1.00
C PHE A 118 13.24 2.74 0.70
N GLY A 119 12.52 1.68 0.32
CA GLY A 119 13.10 0.40 -0.06
C GLY A 119 13.92 -0.27 1.04
N TYR A 120 13.52 -0.13 2.30
CA TYR A 120 14.24 -0.71 3.44
C TYR A 120 14.47 -2.20 3.28
N GLY A 121 15.73 -2.57 2.97
CA GLY A 121 16.17 -3.95 2.89
C GLY A 121 15.47 -4.81 1.84
N ASP A 122 14.69 -4.23 0.93
CA ASP A 122 13.94 -4.93 -0.13
C ASP A 122 13.17 -6.15 0.39
N ILE A 123 12.36 -5.96 1.44
CA ILE A 123 11.60 -7.04 2.07
C ILE A 123 10.68 -7.78 1.08
N PRO A 124 9.91 -7.10 0.19
CA PRO A 124 9.07 -7.79 -0.79
C PRO A 124 9.86 -8.67 -1.75
N GLY A 125 10.97 -8.17 -2.29
CA GLY A 125 11.86 -8.94 -3.16
C GLY A 125 12.48 -10.12 -2.42
N TRP A 126 12.89 -9.93 -1.18
CA TRP A 126 13.40 -11.01 -0.33
C TRP A 126 12.36 -12.11 -0.07
N ILE A 127 11.11 -11.75 0.24
CA ILE A 127 10.02 -12.74 0.44
C ILE A 127 9.80 -13.53 -0.85
N ALA A 128 9.77 -12.86 -2.00
CA ALA A 128 9.62 -13.51 -3.29
C ALA A 128 10.77 -14.48 -3.58
N ASP A 129 12.01 -14.07 -3.30
CA ASP A 129 13.21 -14.88 -3.43
C ASP A 129 13.21 -16.13 -2.53
N VAL A 130 12.79 -15.96 -1.28
CA VAL A 130 12.69 -17.07 -0.31
C VAL A 130 11.62 -18.06 -0.76
N ALA A 131 10.47 -17.57 -1.21
CA ALA A 131 9.40 -18.39 -1.75
C ALA A 131 9.85 -19.17 -3.00
N ALA A 132 10.57 -18.53 -3.91
CA ALA A 132 11.08 -19.14 -5.14
C ALA A 132 12.15 -20.23 -4.85
N ARG A 133 12.99 -20.03 -3.85
CA ARG A 133 14.03 -20.99 -3.47
C ARG A 133 13.52 -22.16 -2.63
N GLY A 134 12.28 -22.09 -2.11
CA GLY A 134 11.73 -23.13 -1.25
C GLY A 134 12.54 -23.38 0.02
N THR A 135 13.23 -22.36 0.55
CA THR A 135 14.06 -22.54 1.74
C THR A 135 13.22 -22.59 3.02
N TYR A 136 13.51 -23.58 3.86
CA TYR A 136 12.87 -23.73 5.16
C TYR A 136 13.61 -23.01 6.30
N ARG A 137 14.69 -22.27 5.98
CA ARG A 137 15.50 -21.54 6.98
C ARG A 137 15.10 -20.06 7.07
N LEU A 138 13.79 -19.80 7.09
CA LEU A 138 13.22 -18.45 7.15
C LEU A 138 13.75 -17.62 8.30
N GLU A 139 13.89 -18.21 9.48
CA GLU A 139 14.34 -17.52 10.69
C GLU A 139 15.76 -16.97 10.53
N MET A 140 16.70 -17.78 10.02
CA MET A 140 18.08 -17.35 9.81
C MET A 140 18.19 -16.26 8.75
N GLU A 141 17.44 -16.38 7.66
CA GLU A 141 17.40 -15.37 6.60
C GLU A 141 16.75 -14.08 7.10
N PHE A 142 15.72 -14.18 7.94
CA PHE A 142 15.09 -13.04 8.58
C PHE A 142 16.07 -12.25 9.46
N TYR A 143 16.84 -12.91 10.32
CA TYR A 143 17.81 -12.24 11.18
C TYR A 143 18.91 -11.50 10.39
N LYS A 144 19.37 -12.06 9.28
CA LYS A 144 20.33 -11.37 8.39
C LYS A 144 19.71 -10.09 7.81
N ARG A 145 18.46 -10.17 7.35
CA ARG A 145 17.73 -9.02 6.78
C ARG A 145 17.37 -7.99 7.82
N LYS A 146 16.97 -8.41 9.01
CA LYS A 146 16.65 -7.52 10.13
C LYS A 146 17.75 -6.50 10.37
N THR A 147 18.98 -6.94 10.50
CA THR A 147 20.16 -6.05 10.72
C THR A 147 20.33 -5.05 9.57
N LEU A 148 20.11 -5.46 8.32
CA LEU A 148 20.19 -4.56 7.16
C LEU A 148 19.07 -3.53 7.18
N CYS A 149 17.83 -3.94 7.50
CA CYS A 149 16.68 -3.07 7.61
C CYS A 149 16.86 -2.04 8.73
N GLU A 150 17.33 -2.47 9.90
CA GLU A 150 17.60 -1.59 11.04
C GLU A 150 18.66 -0.53 10.71
N LYS A 151 19.73 -0.92 10.02
CA LYS A 151 20.75 0.05 9.54
C LYS A 151 20.17 1.03 8.53
N ALA A 152 19.40 0.56 7.55
CA ALA A 152 18.77 1.42 6.58
C ALA A 152 17.78 2.39 7.24
N LEU A 153 16.98 1.90 8.18
CA LEU A 153 16.03 2.70 8.94
C LEU A 153 16.76 3.79 9.77
N SER A 154 17.85 3.44 10.43
CA SER A 154 18.64 4.40 11.23
C SER A 154 19.21 5.53 10.37
N ILE A 155 19.66 5.22 9.15
CA ILE A 155 20.17 6.23 8.20
C ILE A 155 19.07 7.20 7.80
N VAL A 156 17.87 6.68 7.51
CA VAL A 156 16.74 7.51 7.11
C VAL A 156 16.24 8.33 8.30
N ALA A 157 16.11 7.73 9.47
CA ALA A 157 15.72 8.45 10.69
C ALA A 157 16.66 9.62 11.02
N LYS A 158 17.97 9.40 10.90
CA LYS A 158 18.98 10.47 11.06
C LYS A 158 18.85 11.58 10.02
N ARG A 159 18.47 11.26 8.79
CA ARG A 159 18.26 12.27 7.72
C ARG A 159 16.97 13.06 7.93
N LEU A 160 15.92 12.42 8.41
CA LEU A 160 14.62 13.07 8.65
C LEU A 160 14.62 13.89 9.94
N ASN A 161 15.40 13.50 10.94
CA ASN A 161 15.51 14.21 12.21
C ASN A 161 16.98 14.43 12.59
N PRO A 162 17.64 15.40 11.94
CA PRO A 162 19.06 15.70 12.21
C PRO A 162 19.31 16.17 13.66
N ALA A 163 18.29 16.72 14.35
CA ALA A 163 18.41 17.12 15.74
C ALA A 163 18.51 15.93 16.70
N ALA A 164 17.81 14.83 16.43
CA ALA A 164 17.92 13.61 17.22
C ALA A 164 19.23 12.84 16.99
N ALA A 165 19.95 13.16 15.91
CA ALA A 165 21.25 12.55 15.59
C ALA A 165 22.42 13.21 16.37
N ALA A 166 22.17 14.32 17.07
CA ALA A 166 23.17 15.06 17.82
C ALA A 166 23.23 14.68 19.32
N GLU A 167 22.35 13.79 19.79
CA GLU A 167 22.49 13.25 21.14
C GLU A 167 23.63 12.22 21.17
N PRO A 168 24.64 12.40 22.01
CA PRO A 168 25.70 11.41 22.13
C PRO A 168 25.13 10.14 22.76
N ASP A 169 25.48 8.99 22.17
CA ASP A 169 25.25 7.67 22.76
C ASP A 169 25.87 7.66 24.18
N THR A 170 25.08 7.94 25.18
CA THR A 170 25.43 7.67 26.58
C THR A 170 25.14 6.20 26.82
N GLU A 171 26.08 5.35 26.38
CA GLU A 171 26.20 3.99 26.90
C GLU A 171 26.74 4.07 28.33
N GLU A 172 25.92 3.70 29.32
CA GLU A 172 26.36 3.13 30.59
C GLU A 172 26.28 1.60 30.55
#